data_5443ce81d348a6121417d42b0edd708f
#
_entry.id   5443ce81d348a6121417d42b0edd708f
#
_cell.length_a   1.000
_cell.length_b   1.000
_cell.length_c   1.000
_cell.angle_alpha   90.00
_cell.angle_beta   90.00
_cell.angle_gamma   90.00
#
_symmetry.space_group_name_H-M   'P 1'
#
loop_
_entity.id
_entity.type
_entity.pdbx_description
1 polymer ?
#
loop_
_entity_poly.entity_id
_entity_poly.type
_entity_poly.pdbx_seq_one_letter_code
_entity_poly.pdbx_strand_id
1 'polypeptide(L)'
;VILLQELFETPYFCIEQDTRHLALATTLAENAAVRRFAPIARELEVVLPVSFFERAGNVFFNSIAIIDADGAVLGVYRKSHIPNGPGYQEKNYFSPGDTGFRVWNTRYARLGVGICWDQWFPESARCMALMGAEVLLYPTAIGSEPPPALPVNSCGHWQRTQQGHAAANVMPLIASNRFGLERSLQDPEGLWIRFYGSSFIADPTGAKVAEAGEEGDAVLTATFDLAEVEQLRNNWFVFRDRRPDLYGAITTLDGSAHQPA
;
A
#
# COMPACT_ATOMS: atom_id res chain seq x y z
N VAL A 1 -0.53 -0.44 -15.72
CA VAL A 1 -0.90 -0.69 -14.32
C VAL A 1 -1.73 0.48 -13.83
N ILE A 2 -2.88 0.21 -13.21
CA ILE A 2 -3.76 1.24 -12.64
C ILE A 2 -3.91 0.93 -11.15
N LEU A 3 -3.57 1.89 -10.28
CA LEU A 3 -3.67 1.75 -8.84
C LEU A 3 -4.79 2.63 -8.29
N LEU A 4 -5.78 2.01 -7.64
CA LEU A 4 -6.81 2.66 -6.85
C LEU A 4 -6.36 2.77 -5.38
N GLN A 5 -7.04 3.59 -4.58
CA GLN A 5 -6.74 3.74 -3.15
C GLN A 5 -7.18 2.52 -2.32
N GLU A 6 -6.71 2.46 -1.09
CA GLU A 6 -7.09 1.43 -0.10
C GLU A 6 -8.59 1.49 0.24
N LEU A 7 -9.23 0.31 0.33
CA LEU A 7 -10.64 0.12 0.75
C LEU A 7 -11.62 1.06 0.03
N PHE A 8 -11.42 1.27 -1.27
CA PHE A 8 -12.15 2.26 -2.08
C PHE A 8 -13.64 1.93 -2.28
N GLU A 9 -14.07 0.70 -1.99
CA GLU A 9 -15.47 0.27 -2.21
C GLU A 9 -16.48 0.98 -1.29
N THR A 10 -15.99 1.56 -0.17
CA THR A 10 -16.83 2.21 0.84
C THR A 10 -16.16 3.47 1.38
N PRO A 11 -16.88 4.35 2.12
CA PRO A 11 -16.24 5.26 3.05
C PRO A 11 -15.31 4.50 4.00
N TYR A 12 -14.29 5.18 4.53
CA TYR A 12 -13.30 4.56 5.41
C TYR A 12 -13.89 4.26 6.78
N PHE A 13 -14.53 3.11 6.91
CA PHE A 13 -15.26 2.70 8.11
C PHE A 13 -14.37 2.50 9.36
N CYS A 14 -13.06 2.38 9.20
CA CYS A 14 -12.12 2.22 10.30
C CYS A 14 -11.92 3.50 11.15
N ILE A 15 -12.62 4.59 10.84
CA ILE A 15 -12.70 5.79 11.68
C ILE A 15 -13.26 5.43 13.07
N GLU A 16 -14.21 4.50 13.12
CA GLU A 16 -14.93 4.09 14.32
C GLU A 16 -14.76 2.59 14.62
N GLN A 17 -15.21 2.18 15.80
CA GLN A 17 -15.27 0.77 16.21
C GLN A 17 -16.73 0.31 16.19
N ASP A 18 -17.15 -0.29 15.07
CA ASP A 18 -18.50 -0.80 14.90
C ASP A 18 -18.48 -2.17 14.23
N THR A 19 -18.85 -3.20 14.98
CA THR A 19 -18.89 -4.57 14.46
C THR A 19 -19.87 -4.78 13.31
N ARG A 20 -20.83 -3.87 13.09
CA ARG A 20 -21.75 -3.91 11.95
C ARG A 20 -20.98 -3.81 10.61
N HIS A 21 -19.83 -3.15 10.60
CA HIS A 21 -18.97 -3.06 9.41
C HIS A 21 -18.35 -4.40 8.99
N LEU A 22 -18.31 -5.41 9.87
CA LEU A 22 -17.86 -6.75 9.49
C LEU A 22 -18.73 -7.39 8.39
N ALA A 23 -19.98 -6.92 8.24
CA ALA A 23 -20.87 -7.33 7.14
C ALA A 23 -20.40 -6.86 5.75
N LEU A 24 -19.49 -5.90 5.67
CA LEU A 24 -18.89 -5.43 4.41
C LEU A 24 -17.85 -6.42 3.86
N ALA A 25 -17.33 -7.31 4.72
CA ALA A 25 -16.29 -8.25 4.32
C ALA A 25 -16.82 -9.36 3.41
N THR A 26 -16.08 -9.65 2.35
CA THR A 26 -16.42 -10.69 1.37
C THR A 26 -15.26 -11.65 1.18
N THR A 27 -15.54 -12.85 0.72
CA THR A 27 -14.45 -13.71 0.20
C THR A 27 -13.92 -13.13 -1.11
N LEU A 28 -12.69 -13.49 -1.49
CA LEU A 28 -12.12 -13.09 -2.79
C LEU A 28 -13.06 -13.43 -3.97
N ALA A 29 -13.66 -14.61 -3.94
CA ALA A 29 -14.54 -15.08 -5.02
C ALA A 29 -15.88 -14.33 -5.09
N GLU A 30 -16.35 -13.80 -3.97
CA GLU A 30 -17.62 -13.06 -3.87
C GLU A 30 -17.44 -11.56 -4.02
N ASN A 31 -16.22 -11.02 -3.91
CA ASN A 31 -15.99 -9.58 -3.95
C ASN A 31 -16.46 -8.96 -5.27
N ALA A 32 -17.34 -7.96 -5.16
CA ALA A 32 -17.99 -7.34 -6.31
C ALA A 32 -16.99 -6.56 -7.19
N ALA A 33 -16.04 -5.84 -6.58
CA ALA A 33 -15.04 -5.07 -7.32
C ALA A 33 -14.08 -6.00 -8.08
N VAL A 34 -13.57 -7.05 -7.43
CA VAL A 34 -12.69 -8.03 -8.09
C VAL A 34 -13.40 -8.68 -9.29
N ARG A 35 -14.63 -9.12 -9.11
CA ARG A 35 -15.44 -9.71 -10.20
C ARG A 35 -15.73 -8.73 -11.33
N ARG A 36 -15.95 -7.46 -11.01
CA ARG A 36 -16.20 -6.41 -12.01
C ARG A 36 -14.94 -6.02 -12.76
N PHE A 37 -13.80 -5.91 -12.06
CA PHE A 37 -12.55 -5.42 -12.66
C PHE A 37 -11.80 -6.49 -13.45
N ALA A 38 -11.98 -7.78 -13.19
CA ALA A 38 -11.34 -8.83 -13.95
C ALA A 38 -11.64 -8.79 -15.47
N PRO A 39 -12.91 -8.70 -15.93
CA PRO A 39 -13.19 -8.53 -17.35
C PRO A 39 -12.71 -7.18 -17.90
N ILE A 40 -12.73 -6.10 -17.11
CA ILE A 40 -12.26 -4.77 -17.52
C ILE A 40 -10.73 -4.79 -17.71
N ALA A 41 -9.99 -5.43 -16.80
CA ALA A 41 -8.54 -5.60 -16.92
C ALA A 41 -8.17 -6.30 -18.24
N ARG A 42 -8.90 -7.34 -18.60
CA ARG A 42 -8.72 -8.06 -19.88
C ARG A 42 -9.11 -7.22 -21.08
N GLU A 43 -10.24 -6.51 -21.04
CA GLU A 43 -10.72 -5.68 -22.14
C GLU A 43 -9.76 -4.53 -22.45
N LEU A 44 -9.25 -3.88 -21.40
CA LEU A 44 -8.33 -2.74 -21.51
C LEU A 44 -6.84 -3.15 -21.53
N GLU A 45 -6.55 -4.44 -21.39
CA GLU A 45 -5.19 -4.98 -21.28
C GLU A 45 -4.37 -4.27 -20.20
N VAL A 46 -4.95 -4.06 -18.99
CA VAL A 46 -4.31 -3.37 -17.86
C VAL A 46 -4.21 -4.26 -16.63
N VAL A 47 -3.17 -4.06 -15.83
CA VAL A 47 -3.03 -4.68 -14.51
C VAL A 47 -3.76 -3.83 -13.48
N LEU A 48 -4.61 -4.44 -12.67
CA LEU A 48 -5.44 -3.79 -11.64
C LEU A 48 -5.23 -4.44 -10.27
N PRO A 49 -4.45 -3.84 -9.38
CA PRO A 49 -4.50 -4.15 -7.96
C PRO A 49 -5.81 -3.62 -7.35
N VAL A 50 -6.60 -4.50 -6.73
CA VAL A 50 -7.95 -4.20 -6.21
C VAL A 50 -7.99 -4.42 -4.71
N SER A 51 -8.02 -3.32 -3.94
CA SER A 51 -8.12 -3.37 -2.47
C SER A 51 -9.55 -3.70 -2.04
N PHE A 52 -9.70 -4.56 -1.03
CA PHE A 52 -10.99 -4.97 -0.51
C PHE A 52 -10.92 -5.47 0.94
N PHE A 53 -12.06 -5.48 1.62
CA PHE A 53 -12.22 -6.09 2.93
C PHE A 53 -12.45 -7.59 2.78
N GLU A 54 -11.42 -8.39 3.11
CA GLU A 54 -11.45 -9.84 2.94
C GLU A 54 -12.00 -10.56 4.17
N ARG A 55 -12.91 -11.51 3.95
CA ARG A 55 -13.27 -12.56 4.90
C ARG A 55 -12.68 -13.88 4.45
N ALA A 56 -11.80 -14.46 5.25
CA ALA A 56 -11.22 -15.78 5.04
C ALA A 56 -11.62 -16.71 6.18
N GLY A 57 -12.67 -17.50 5.97
CA GLY A 57 -13.30 -18.28 7.03
C GLY A 57 -13.89 -17.38 8.12
N ASN A 58 -13.34 -17.46 9.33
CA ASN A 58 -13.75 -16.63 10.49
C ASN A 58 -12.76 -15.49 10.78
N VAL A 59 -11.84 -15.20 9.86
CA VAL A 59 -10.80 -14.18 10.02
C VAL A 59 -10.98 -13.11 8.96
N PHE A 60 -10.63 -11.87 9.31
CA PHE A 60 -10.82 -10.72 8.45
C PHE A 60 -9.48 -10.02 8.18
N PHE A 61 -9.28 -9.56 6.93
CA PHE A 61 -8.06 -8.92 6.50
C PHE A 61 -8.33 -7.69 5.65
N ASN A 62 -7.42 -6.72 5.72
CA ASN A 62 -7.30 -5.68 4.72
C ASN A 62 -6.42 -6.24 3.59
N SER A 63 -6.99 -6.43 2.42
CA SER A 63 -6.40 -7.23 1.35
C SER A 63 -6.38 -6.50 0.01
N ILE A 64 -5.47 -6.93 -0.86
CA ILE A 64 -5.43 -6.50 -2.24
C ILE A 64 -5.28 -7.70 -3.18
N ALA A 65 -6.21 -7.84 -4.12
CA ALA A 65 -6.15 -8.82 -5.18
C ALA A 65 -5.39 -8.24 -6.38
N ILE A 66 -4.52 -9.02 -6.99
CA ILE A 66 -3.77 -8.61 -8.18
C ILE A 66 -4.42 -9.23 -9.40
N ILE A 67 -5.00 -8.41 -10.26
CA ILE A 67 -5.62 -8.82 -11.52
C ILE A 67 -4.66 -8.46 -12.65
N ASP A 68 -4.24 -9.48 -13.41
CA ASP A 68 -3.35 -9.26 -14.56
C ASP A 68 -4.11 -8.78 -15.81
N ALA A 69 -3.39 -8.36 -16.81
CA ALA A 69 -3.89 -7.78 -18.05
C ALA A 69 -4.73 -8.74 -18.92
N ASP A 70 -4.73 -10.03 -18.63
CA ASP A 70 -5.62 -11.03 -19.23
C ASP A 70 -6.90 -11.26 -18.40
N GLY A 71 -7.04 -10.55 -17.27
CA GLY A 71 -8.15 -10.69 -16.32
C GLY A 71 -7.95 -11.81 -15.29
N ALA A 72 -6.82 -12.50 -15.30
CA ALA A 72 -6.52 -13.53 -14.31
C ALA A 72 -6.22 -12.89 -12.94
N VAL A 73 -6.81 -13.43 -11.87
CA VAL A 73 -6.48 -13.06 -10.50
C VAL A 73 -5.27 -13.87 -10.07
N LEU A 74 -4.11 -13.22 -9.96
CA LEU A 74 -2.84 -13.87 -9.61
C LEU A 74 -2.79 -14.29 -8.14
N GLY A 75 -3.60 -13.68 -7.29
CA GLY A 75 -3.70 -13.97 -5.86
C GLY A 75 -3.92 -12.70 -5.02
N VAL A 76 -3.69 -12.84 -3.71
CA VAL A 76 -3.97 -11.80 -2.71
C VAL A 76 -2.74 -11.53 -1.85
N TYR A 77 -2.49 -10.26 -1.55
CA TYR A 77 -1.65 -9.80 -0.46
C TYR A 77 -2.54 -9.30 0.68
N ARG A 78 -2.25 -9.69 1.90
CA ARG A 78 -2.90 -9.24 3.12
C ARG A 78 -1.98 -8.26 3.85
N LYS A 79 -2.48 -7.08 4.19
CA LYS A 79 -1.74 -6.00 4.88
C LYS A 79 -1.02 -6.55 6.11
N SER A 80 0.30 -6.43 6.13
CA SER A 80 1.13 -7.01 7.20
C SER A 80 1.10 -6.17 8.47
N HIS A 81 1.13 -4.84 8.34
CA HIS A 81 1.16 -3.92 9.47
C HIS A 81 -0.20 -3.23 9.61
N ILE A 82 -0.87 -3.47 10.74
CA ILE A 82 -2.20 -2.93 11.01
C ILE A 82 -2.08 -1.77 12.00
N PRO A 83 -2.43 -0.53 11.58
CA PRO A 83 -2.43 0.62 12.48
C PRO A 83 -3.52 0.53 13.54
N ASN A 84 -3.33 1.28 14.63
CA ASN A 84 -4.36 1.51 15.61
C ASN A 84 -4.14 2.87 16.28
N GLY A 85 -5.13 3.73 16.20
CA GLY A 85 -5.10 5.07 16.77
C GLY A 85 -6.40 5.82 16.51
N PRO A 86 -6.54 7.04 17.03
CA PRO A 86 -7.71 7.87 16.76
C PRO A 86 -7.95 8.01 15.26
N GLY A 87 -9.15 7.68 14.78
CA GLY A 87 -9.51 7.71 13.38
C GLY A 87 -9.00 6.53 12.54
N TYR A 88 -8.08 5.70 13.06
CA TYR A 88 -7.51 4.52 12.39
C TYR A 88 -7.66 3.28 13.27
N GLN A 89 -8.90 2.83 13.48
CA GLN A 89 -9.25 1.71 14.37
C GLN A 89 -9.16 0.35 13.64
N GLU A 90 -8.15 0.19 12.77
CA GLU A 90 -8.05 -0.98 11.90
C GLU A 90 -7.90 -2.31 12.65
N LYS A 91 -7.24 -2.31 13.82
CA LYS A 91 -7.11 -3.53 14.64
C LYS A 91 -8.45 -4.06 15.19
N ASN A 92 -9.51 -3.23 15.15
CA ASN A 92 -10.86 -3.69 15.49
C ASN A 92 -11.46 -4.61 14.41
N TYR A 93 -10.95 -4.53 13.19
CA TYR A 93 -11.48 -5.24 12.02
C TYR A 93 -10.53 -6.29 11.46
N PHE A 94 -9.24 -5.99 11.41
CA PHE A 94 -8.28 -6.78 10.65
C PHE A 94 -7.26 -7.49 11.52
N SER A 95 -7.02 -8.75 11.21
CA SER A 95 -5.84 -9.47 11.65
C SER A 95 -4.62 -9.03 10.83
N PRO A 96 -3.41 -9.09 11.41
CA PRO A 96 -2.19 -8.95 10.62
C PRO A 96 -2.14 -9.97 9.48
N GLY A 97 -1.68 -9.53 8.31
CA GLY A 97 -1.57 -10.38 7.14
C GLY A 97 -0.61 -11.56 7.34
N ASP A 98 -0.99 -12.70 6.83
CA ASP A 98 -0.27 -13.97 6.93
C ASP A 98 0.37 -14.42 5.59
N THR A 99 0.26 -13.60 4.54
CA THR A 99 0.81 -13.92 3.21
C THR A 99 2.31 -13.70 3.09
N GLY A 100 2.91 -12.98 4.03
CA GLY A 100 4.24 -12.38 3.85
C GLY A 100 4.27 -11.33 2.74
N PHE A 101 5.41 -10.65 2.57
CA PHE A 101 5.60 -9.78 1.42
C PHE A 101 5.67 -10.61 0.14
N ARG A 102 5.11 -10.07 -0.95
CA ARG A 102 5.01 -10.76 -2.23
C ARG A 102 5.38 -9.85 -3.39
N VAL A 103 5.88 -10.47 -4.46
CA VAL A 103 6.11 -9.85 -5.75
C VAL A 103 5.31 -10.60 -6.80
N TRP A 104 4.60 -9.89 -7.63
CA TRP A 104 3.67 -10.42 -8.62
C TRP A 104 4.25 -10.25 -10.02
N ASN A 105 4.45 -11.36 -10.72
CA ASN A 105 4.85 -11.34 -12.12
C ASN A 105 3.60 -11.05 -12.97
N THR A 106 3.49 -9.82 -13.43
CA THR A 106 2.41 -9.39 -14.30
C THR A 106 2.89 -9.26 -15.74
N ARG A 107 1.97 -9.05 -16.67
CA ARG A 107 2.30 -8.85 -18.09
C ARG A 107 3.31 -7.74 -18.33
N TYR A 108 3.35 -6.69 -17.48
CA TYR A 108 4.14 -5.47 -17.77
C TYR A 108 5.31 -5.26 -16.81
N ALA A 109 5.23 -5.76 -15.59
CA ALA A 109 6.26 -5.55 -14.57
C ALA A 109 6.12 -6.56 -13.43
N ARG A 110 7.17 -6.72 -12.67
CA ARG A 110 7.14 -7.38 -11.36
C ARG A 110 6.77 -6.36 -10.30
N LEU A 111 5.57 -6.49 -9.73
CA LEU A 111 4.99 -5.53 -8.81
C LEU A 111 5.18 -5.96 -7.36
N GLY A 112 5.79 -5.10 -6.55
CA GLY A 112 5.73 -5.18 -5.10
C GLY A 112 4.57 -4.33 -4.59
N VAL A 113 3.74 -4.86 -3.70
CA VAL A 113 2.56 -4.15 -3.19
C VAL A 113 2.56 -4.20 -1.67
N GLY A 114 2.58 -3.02 -1.03
CA GLY A 114 2.27 -2.83 0.38
C GLY A 114 1.00 -2.01 0.52
N ILE A 115 0.26 -2.17 1.62
CA ILE A 115 -0.98 -1.42 1.84
C ILE A 115 -0.77 -0.41 2.96
N CYS A 116 -0.99 0.87 2.68
CA CYS A 116 -1.05 1.98 3.64
C CYS A 116 0.07 1.92 4.71
N TRP A 117 -0.25 1.44 5.92
CA TRP A 117 0.70 1.39 7.06
C TRP A 117 2.00 0.66 6.76
N ASP A 118 2.01 -0.31 5.81
CA ASP A 118 3.23 -0.97 5.33
C ASP A 118 4.26 0.03 4.76
N GLN A 119 3.80 1.19 4.29
CA GLN A 119 4.63 2.26 3.73
C GLN A 119 5.62 2.90 4.72
N TRP A 120 5.40 2.72 6.03
CA TRP A 120 6.29 3.27 7.06
C TRP A 120 7.50 2.38 7.36
N PHE A 121 7.51 1.15 6.84
CA PHE A 121 8.52 0.13 7.13
C PHE A 121 9.46 -0.06 5.93
N PRO A 122 10.69 0.49 5.98
CA PRO A 122 11.69 0.32 4.92
C PRO A 122 11.99 -1.14 4.61
N GLU A 123 11.85 -2.01 5.62
CA GLU A 123 12.03 -3.45 5.51
C GLU A 123 11.08 -4.06 4.49
N SER A 124 9.83 -3.60 4.43
CA SER A 124 8.84 -4.10 3.46
C SER A 124 9.27 -3.80 2.03
N ALA A 125 9.67 -2.56 1.75
CA ALA A 125 10.15 -2.14 0.44
C ALA A 125 11.43 -2.88 0.05
N ARG A 126 12.38 -3.04 0.99
CA ARG A 126 13.64 -3.75 0.75
C ARG A 126 13.42 -5.24 0.52
N CYS A 127 12.54 -5.89 1.26
CA CYS A 127 12.18 -7.28 1.02
C CYS A 127 11.60 -7.48 -0.39
N MET A 128 10.62 -6.67 -0.79
CA MET A 128 10.03 -6.76 -2.13
C MET A 128 11.07 -6.48 -3.23
N ALA A 129 11.98 -5.51 -3.03
CA ALA A 129 13.07 -5.24 -3.95
C ALA A 129 14.00 -6.45 -4.11
N LEU A 130 14.37 -7.11 -3.01
CA LEU A 130 15.21 -8.31 -3.03
C LEU A 130 14.50 -9.52 -3.66
N MET A 131 13.19 -9.57 -3.58
CA MET A 131 12.36 -10.56 -4.28
C MET A 131 12.19 -10.25 -5.77
N GLY A 132 12.78 -9.16 -6.26
CA GLY A 132 12.83 -8.78 -7.66
C GLY A 132 11.73 -7.84 -8.12
N ALA A 133 11.07 -7.09 -7.22
CA ALA A 133 10.15 -6.04 -7.63
C ALA A 133 10.83 -5.00 -8.52
N GLU A 134 10.11 -4.57 -9.54
CA GLU A 134 10.51 -3.51 -10.48
C GLU A 134 9.78 -2.21 -10.21
N VAL A 135 8.60 -2.29 -9.61
CA VAL A 135 7.75 -1.15 -9.23
C VAL A 135 7.14 -1.42 -7.86
N LEU A 136 7.10 -0.42 -6.99
CA LEU A 136 6.40 -0.46 -5.71
C LEU A 136 5.06 0.26 -5.79
N LEU A 137 4.02 -0.35 -5.24
CA LEU A 137 2.67 0.19 -5.16
C LEU A 137 2.22 0.29 -3.71
N TYR A 138 1.67 1.46 -3.33
CA TYR A 138 1.10 1.71 -2.02
C TYR A 138 -0.28 2.35 -2.12
N PRO A 139 -1.36 1.54 -2.28
CA PRO A 139 -2.71 2.03 -2.05
C PRO A 139 -2.87 2.40 -0.58
N THR A 140 -3.48 3.57 -0.32
CA THR A 140 -3.43 4.16 1.02
C THR A 140 -4.74 4.88 1.37
N ALA A 141 -4.95 5.08 2.68
CA ALA A 141 -5.96 5.95 3.27
C ALA A 141 -5.30 6.69 4.44
N ILE A 142 -4.67 7.83 4.17
CA ILE A 142 -3.96 8.64 5.18
C ILE A 142 -4.41 10.09 5.12
N GLY A 143 -4.58 10.68 6.29
CA GLY A 143 -5.01 12.06 6.48
C GLY A 143 -4.68 12.56 7.89
N SER A 144 -5.26 13.71 8.25
CA SER A 144 -5.17 14.29 9.59
C SER A 144 -6.21 13.67 10.50
N GLU A 145 -5.84 13.36 11.72
CA GLU A 145 -6.73 12.87 12.77
C GLU A 145 -7.43 14.02 13.50
N PRO A 146 -8.64 13.76 14.07
CA PRO A 146 -9.33 14.75 14.88
C PRO A 146 -8.64 14.96 16.24
N PRO A 147 -8.88 16.09 16.92
CA PRO A 147 -8.50 16.23 18.33
C PRO A 147 -9.07 15.07 19.19
N PRO A 148 -8.36 14.58 20.23
CA PRO A 148 -7.16 15.17 20.83
C PRO A 148 -5.83 14.71 20.23
N ALA A 149 -5.83 14.07 19.07
CA ALA A 149 -4.57 13.75 18.38
C ALA A 149 -3.72 15.01 18.18
N LEU A 150 -2.40 14.87 18.20
CA LEU A 150 -1.52 15.99 17.94
C LEU A 150 -1.82 16.53 16.52
N PRO A 151 -1.95 17.84 16.35
CA PRO A 151 -2.23 18.44 15.05
C PRO A 151 -0.96 18.40 14.18
N VAL A 152 -0.57 17.19 13.77
CA VAL A 152 0.60 16.97 12.93
C VAL A 152 0.10 16.73 11.51
N ASN A 153 0.48 17.60 10.58
CA ASN A 153 0.34 17.30 9.17
C ASN A 153 1.47 16.35 8.76
N SER A 154 1.16 15.06 8.67
CA SER A 154 2.12 14.02 8.29
C SER A 154 2.28 13.87 6.77
N CYS A 155 1.59 14.63 5.94
CA CYS A 155 1.60 14.49 4.48
C CYS A 155 3.04 14.52 3.91
N GLY A 156 3.80 15.56 4.22
CA GLY A 156 5.18 15.65 3.75
C GLY A 156 6.11 14.59 4.33
N HIS A 157 5.85 14.10 5.56
CA HIS A 157 6.57 12.97 6.13
C HIS A 157 6.25 11.68 5.38
N TRP A 158 4.98 11.39 5.17
CA TRP A 158 4.48 10.26 4.40
C TRP A 158 5.10 10.20 3.00
N GLN A 159 5.08 11.30 2.26
CA GLN A 159 5.67 11.35 0.92
C GLN A 159 7.19 11.11 0.95
N ARG A 160 7.92 11.78 1.85
CA ARG A 160 9.40 11.61 1.96
C ARG A 160 9.81 10.19 2.32
N THR A 161 9.06 9.52 3.19
CA THR A 161 9.32 8.11 3.53
C THR A 161 9.26 7.24 2.28
N GLN A 162 8.23 7.36 1.48
CA GLN A 162 8.06 6.58 0.26
C GLN A 162 9.04 6.98 -0.85
N GLN A 163 9.35 8.28 -1.00
CA GLN A 163 10.42 8.74 -1.88
C GLN A 163 11.76 8.11 -1.48
N GLY A 164 12.03 7.97 -0.18
CA GLY A 164 13.18 7.23 0.33
C GLY A 164 13.16 5.75 -0.07
N HIS A 165 12.01 5.10 -0.07
CA HIS A 165 11.88 3.72 -0.56
C HIS A 165 12.19 3.59 -2.05
N ALA A 166 11.69 4.50 -2.89
CA ALA A 166 12.00 4.54 -4.31
C ALA A 166 13.51 4.71 -4.54
N ALA A 167 14.09 5.74 -3.92
CA ALA A 167 15.52 6.06 -4.05
C ALA A 167 16.44 4.94 -3.52
N ALA A 168 16.18 4.43 -2.31
CA ALA A 168 17.01 3.40 -1.69
C ALA A 168 16.97 2.06 -2.43
N ASN A 169 15.90 1.78 -3.18
CA ASN A 169 15.72 0.54 -3.95
C ASN A 169 15.89 0.74 -5.46
N VAL A 170 16.12 1.99 -5.90
CA VAL A 170 16.32 2.37 -7.31
C VAL A 170 15.18 1.79 -8.18
N MET A 171 13.95 2.15 -7.85
CA MET A 171 12.76 1.71 -8.59
C MET A 171 11.61 2.71 -8.49
N PRO A 172 10.73 2.81 -9.49
CA PRO A 172 9.55 3.64 -9.43
C PRO A 172 8.63 3.25 -8.28
N LEU A 173 7.93 4.23 -7.73
CA LEU A 173 6.94 4.03 -6.67
C LEU A 173 5.67 4.83 -6.99
N ILE A 174 4.53 4.20 -6.80
CA ILE A 174 3.21 4.81 -6.98
C ILE A 174 2.45 4.73 -5.66
N ALA A 175 1.99 5.87 -5.17
CA ALA A 175 1.13 5.98 -4.01
C ALA A 175 -0.21 6.59 -4.39
N SER A 176 -1.30 5.90 -4.10
CA SER A 176 -2.66 6.39 -4.28
C SER A 176 -3.33 6.60 -2.94
N ASN A 177 -3.93 7.77 -2.74
CA ASN A 177 -4.56 8.15 -1.48
C ASN A 177 -5.98 8.67 -1.70
N ARG A 178 -6.79 8.59 -0.66
CA ARG A 178 -8.09 9.26 -0.56
C ARG A 178 -7.90 10.77 -0.42
N PHE A 179 -8.94 11.54 -0.74
CA PHE A 179 -9.04 12.97 -0.47
C PHE A 179 -10.37 13.32 0.20
N GLY A 180 -10.43 14.51 0.77
CA GLY A 180 -11.66 15.04 1.37
C GLY A 180 -11.87 14.63 2.82
N LEU A 181 -13.02 15.02 3.36
CA LEU A 181 -13.40 14.81 4.75
C LEU A 181 -14.38 13.63 4.86
N GLU A 182 -14.00 12.60 5.59
CA GLU A 182 -14.89 11.52 5.98
C GLU A 182 -15.15 11.54 7.49
N ARG A 183 -16.39 11.25 7.90
CA ARG A 183 -16.86 11.35 9.28
C ARG A 183 -17.37 10.00 9.75
N SER A 184 -17.22 9.73 11.05
CA SER A 184 -17.90 8.63 11.72
C SER A 184 -19.42 8.76 11.59
N LEU A 185 -20.11 7.66 11.41
CA LEU A 185 -21.56 7.62 11.43
C LEU A 185 -22.12 7.70 12.86
N GLN A 186 -21.34 7.29 13.87
CA GLN A 186 -21.74 7.29 15.28
C GLN A 186 -21.43 8.62 15.98
N ASP A 187 -20.31 9.24 15.65
CA ASP A 187 -19.85 10.50 16.23
C ASP A 187 -19.29 11.43 15.13
N PRO A 188 -20.15 12.04 14.30
CA PRO A 188 -19.71 12.85 13.16
C PRO A 188 -18.94 14.12 13.54
N GLU A 189 -19.13 14.63 14.76
CA GLU A 189 -18.46 15.85 15.22
C GLU A 189 -17.14 15.55 15.94
N GLY A 190 -17.03 14.41 16.63
CA GLY A 190 -15.85 14.02 17.37
C GLY A 190 -14.86 13.16 16.59
N LEU A 191 -15.33 12.36 15.63
CA LEU A 191 -14.51 11.43 14.88
C LEU A 191 -14.59 11.68 13.37
N TRP A 192 -13.50 12.17 12.80
CA TRP A 192 -13.39 12.43 11.35
C TRP A 192 -11.93 12.34 10.92
N ILE A 193 -11.70 12.10 9.63
CA ILE A 193 -10.39 12.21 9.00
C ILE A 193 -10.54 13.12 7.78
N ARG A 194 -9.64 14.11 7.65
CA ARG A 194 -9.42 14.82 6.41
C ARG A 194 -8.25 14.15 5.68
N PHE A 195 -8.56 13.35 4.70
CA PHE A 195 -7.57 12.69 3.85
C PHE A 195 -6.78 13.70 3.04
N TYR A 196 -5.47 13.47 2.90
CA TYR A 196 -4.55 14.44 2.31
C TYR A 196 -4.66 14.57 0.80
N GLY A 197 -5.33 13.63 0.10
CA GLY A 197 -5.16 13.54 -1.35
C GLY A 197 -3.69 13.31 -1.67
N SER A 198 -3.07 14.21 -2.41
CA SER A 198 -1.61 14.26 -2.64
C SER A 198 -1.02 12.93 -3.13
N SER A 199 -1.82 12.11 -3.84
CA SER A 199 -1.32 10.91 -4.53
C SER A 199 -0.15 11.28 -5.42
N PHE A 200 0.85 10.41 -5.57
CA PHE A 200 2.03 10.74 -6.37
C PHE A 200 2.68 9.53 -7.01
N ILE A 201 3.50 9.82 -8.01
CA ILE A 201 4.41 8.88 -8.65
C ILE A 201 5.83 9.40 -8.46
N ALA A 202 6.72 8.55 -7.95
CA ALA A 202 8.15 8.84 -7.84
C ALA A 202 8.95 8.00 -8.82
N ASP A 203 10.01 8.59 -9.36
CA ASP A 203 10.97 7.91 -10.22
C ASP A 203 11.98 7.06 -9.39
N PRO A 204 12.89 6.31 -10.03
CA PRO A 204 13.88 5.48 -9.34
C PRO A 204 14.85 6.26 -8.44
N THR A 205 14.94 7.58 -8.57
CA THR A 205 15.78 8.44 -7.70
C THR A 205 15.02 8.97 -6.49
N GLY A 206 13.70 8.72 -6.44
CA GLY A 206 12.80 9.22 -5.41
C GLY A 206 12.22 10.60 -5.70
N ALA A 207 12.52 11.20 -6.86
CA ALA A 207 11.89 12.45 -7.26
C ALA A 207 10.43 12.23 -7.68
N LYS A 208 9.53 13.11 -7.23
CA LYS A 208 8.14 13.08 -7.69
C LYS A 208 8.07 13.52 -9.15
N VAL A 209 7.52 12.69 -10.03
CA VAL A 209 7.30 12.98 -11.45
C VAL A 209 5.86 13.34 -11.76
N ALA A 210 4.92 12.98 -10.88
CA ALA A 210 3.53 13.40 -10.91
C ALA A 210 2.98 13.46 -9.48
N GLU A 211 2.11 14.43 -9.22
CA GLU A 211 1.46 14.63 -7.93
C GLU A 211 0.07 15.20 -8.11
N ALA A 212 -0.91 14.68 -7.36
CA ALA A 212 -2.26 15.21 -7.29
C ALA A 212 -2.36 16.32 -6.23
N GLY A 213 -3.40 17.14 -6.33
CA GLY A 213 -3.76 18.09 -5.28
C GLY A 213 -4.31 17.40 -4.03
N GLU A 214 -4.61 18.23 -3.04
CA GLU A 214 -5.23 17.79 -1.78
C GLU A 214 -6.72 17.47 -1.94
N GLU A 215 -7.37 17.99 -2.97
CA GLU A 215 -8.81 17.86 -3.20
C GLU A 215 -9.10 17.55 -4.68
N GLY A 216 -10.24 16.88 -4.91
CA GLY A 216 -10.73 16.54 -6.24
C GLY A 216 -10.16 15.24 -6.80
N ASP A 217 -10.91 14.65 -7.71
CA ASP A 217 -10.49 13.47 -8.45
C ASP A 217 -9.32 13.79 -9.37
N ALA A 218 -8.32 12.92 -9.40
CA ALA A 218 -7.16 13.07 -10.26
C ALA A 218 -6.73 11.73 -10.87
N VAL A 219 -6.25 11.77 -12.09
CA VAL A 219 -5.58 10.65 -12.76
C VAL A 219 -4.14 11.09 -13.04
N LEU A 220 -3.20 10.43 -12.38
CA LEU A 220 -1.77 10.65 -12.61
C LEU A 220 -1.23 9.58 -13.54
N THR A 221 -0.34 9.98 -14.45
CA THR A 221 0.33 9.05 -15.36
C THR A 221 1.83 9.32 -15.40
N ALA A 222 2.61 8.24 -15.48
CA ALA A 222 4.04 8.28 -15.78
C ALA A 222 4.41 7.02 -16.57
N THR A 223 5.47 7.14 -17.34
CA THR A 223 6.03 6.02 -18.12
C THR A 223 7.48 5.82 -17.71
N PHE A 224 7.86 4.57 -17.48
CA PHE A 224 9.22 4.19 -17.13
C PHE A 224 9.70 3.09 -18.07
N ASP A 225 10.92 3.24 -18.61
CA ASP A 225 11.63 2.15 -19.26
C ASP A 225 12.28 1.28 -18.17
N LEU A 226 11.76 0.08 -17.97
CA LEU A 226 12.25 -0.81 -16.90
C LEU A 226 13.66 -1.33 -17.19
N ALA A 227 14.10 -1.38 -18.46
CA ALA A 227 15.46 -1.73 -18.79
C ALA A 227 16.45 -0.62 -18.40
N GLU A 228 16.08 0.65 -18.57
CA GLU A 228 16.87 1.78 -18.08
C GLU A 228 16.92 1.80 -16.54
N VAL A 229 15.81 1.50 -15.86
CA VAL A 229 15.76 1.37 -14.40
C VAL A 229 16.68 0.25 -13.92
N GLU A 230 16.66 -0.91 -14.57
CA GLU A 230 17.55 -2.03 -14.25
C GLU A 230 19.02 -1.64 -14.46
N GLN A 231 19.34 -0.98 -15.58
CA GLN A 231 20.69 -0.49 -15.84
C GLN A 231 21.16 0.50 -14.77
N LEU A 232 20.32 1.46 -14.38
CA LEU A 232 20.62 2.41 -13.31
C LEU A 232 20.92 1.68 -12.00
N ARG A 233 20.07 0.72 -11.63
CA ARG A 233 20.23 -0.10 -10.41
C ARG A 233 21.54 -0.88 -10.43
N ASN A 234 21.88 -1.48 -11.58
CA ASN A 234 23.11 -2.26 -11.74
C ASN A 234 24.34 -1.36 -11.68
N ASN A 235 24.29 -0.15 -12.24
CA ASN A 235 25.40 0.81 -12.19
C ASN A 235 25.60 1.44 -10.82
N TRP A 236 24.54 1.51 -10.00
CA TRP A 236 24.59 2.09 -8.66
C TRP A 236 25.10 1.10 -7.59
N PHE A 237 25.07 -0.20 -7.89
CA PHE A 237 25.60 -1.31 -7.09
C PHE A 237 25.04 -1.45 -5.64
N VAL A 238 23.96 -0.76 -5.28
CA VAL A 238 23.41 -0.77 -3.91
C VAL A 238 23.02 -2.16 -3.42
N PHE A 239 22.67 -3.08 -4.31
CA PHE A 239 22.32 -4.47 -3.95
C PHE A 239 23.56 -5.36 -3.81
N ARG A 240 24.60 -5.14 -4.61
CA ARG A 240 25.90 -5.84 -4.52
C ARG A 240 26.61 -5.53 -3.21
N ASP A 241 26.57 -4.26 -2.79
CA ASP A 241 27.35 -3.76 -1.66
C ASP A 241 26.63 -3.92 -0.31
N ARG A 242 25.49 -4.62 -0.29
CA ARG A 242 24.78 -4.95 0.94
C ARG A 242 25.62 -5.82 1.87
N ARG A 243 25.46 -5.60 3.17
CA ARG A 243 26.12 -6.33 4.25
C ARG A 243 25.08 -7.03 5.13
N PRO A 244 24.40 -8.11 4.64
CA PRO A 244 23.38 -8.83 5.41
C PRO A 244 23.88 -9.34 6.77
N ASP A 245 25.16 -9.62 6.87
CA ASP A 245 25.86 -10.00 8.09
C ASP A 245 25.79 -8.95 9.22
N LEU A 246 25.53 -7.68 8.88
CA LEU A 246 25.38 -6.57 9.83
C LEU A 246 23.93 -6.23 10.18
N TYR A 247 22.93 -6.86 9.51
CA TYR A 247 21.54 -6.47 9.63
C TYR A 247 20.75 -7.30 10.65
N GLY A 248 21.41 -8.07 11.51
CA GLY A 248 20.74 -8.93 12.49
C GLY A 248 19.74 -8.18 13.39
N ALA A 249 20.06 -6.94 13.76
CA ALA A 249 19.21 -6.13 14.63
C ALA A 249 17.78 -5.88 14.07
N ILE A 250 17.60 -5.83 12.75
CA ILE A 250 16.26 -5.62 12.15
C ILE A 250 15.42 -6.90 12.12
N THR A 251 15.93 -8.03 12.54
CA THR A 251 15.21 -9.31 12.61
C THR A 251 14.65 -9.59 13.99
N THR A 252 14.85 -8.69 14.96
CA THR A 252 14.33 -8.77 16.33
C THR A 252 13.56 -7.50 16.67
N LEU A 253 12.59 -7.60 17.58
CA LEU A 253 11.73 -6.45 17.94
C LEU A 253 12.49 -5.33 18.66
N ASP A 254 13.50 -5.67 19.43
CA ASP A 254 14.25 -4.75 20.29
C ASP A 254 15.66 -4.43 19.78
N GLY A 255 16.03 -5.00 18.62
CA GLY A 255 17.37 -4.86 18.06
C GLY A 255 18.44 -5.70 18.76
N SER A 256 18.08 -6.52 19.75
CA SER A 256 19.03 -7.42 20.40
C SER A 256 19.51 -8.48 19.42
N ALA A 257 20.82 -8.54 19.16
CA ALA A 257 21.40 -9.64 18.40
C ALA A 257 21.14 -10.94 19.16
N HIS A 258 20.50 -11.93 18.50
CA HIS A 258 20.57 -13.29 19.01
C HIS A 258 22.03 -13.69 19.04
N GLN A 259 22.65 -13.73 20.22
CA GLN A 259 23.94 -14.37 20.35
C GLN A 259 23.71 -15.86 20.01
N PRO A 260 24.45 -16.41 19.03
CA PRO A 260 24.42 -17.84 18.83
C PRO A 260 24.86 -18.50 20.15
N ALA A 261 24.03 -19.43 20.64
CA ALA A 261 24.34 -20.22 21.81
C ALA A 261 25.60 -21.06 21.61
#